data_679be24fd6a29fa8c96aaf9380b5bb05
#
_entry.id   679be24fd6a29fa8c96aaf9380b5bb05
#
_cell.length_a   1.000
_cell.length_b   1.000
_cell.length_c   1.000
_cell.angle_alpha   90.00
_cell.angle_beta   90.00
_cell.angle_gamma   90.00
#
_symmetry.space_group_name_H-M   'P 1'
#
loop_
_entity.id
_entity.type
_entity.pdbx_description
1 polymer ?
#
loop_
_entity_poly.entity_id
_entity_poly.type
_entity_poly.pdbx_seq_one_letter_code
_entity_poly.pdbx_strand_id
1 'polypeptide(L)'
;LVRINDGVASLLGLLPEASLTDGERGSMVSMDVDNKVFADNVLIEAQGPAKNILPAFIDLQTFENDLILAAQADAIASKFAELSRRVSDIHRIASSETMATASLIYNLIQAANKAGVSGAKEPYDKLKKRYEKLGRKTDNGV
;
A
#
# COMPACT_ATOMS: atom_id res chain seq x y z
N LEU A 1 -3.91 16.65 -3.26
CA LEU A 1 -3.06 15.51 -3.66
C LEU A 1 -1.60 15.91 -3.87
N VAL A 2 -1.28 17.08 -4.48
CA VAL A 2 0.10 17.57 -4.67
C VAL A 2 0.87 17.59 -3.35
N ARG A 3 0.31 18.21 -2.30
CA ARG A 3 0.96 18.26 -0.95
C ARG A 3 1.20 16.89 -0.32
N ILE A 4 0.38 15.89 -0.63
CA ILE A 4 0.58 14.52 -0.15
C ILE A 4 1.76 13.88 -0.86
N ASN A 5 1.87 14.05 -2.18
CA ASN A 5 3.00 13.56 -2.96
C ASN A 5 4.32 14.18 -2.49
N ASP A 6 4.34 15.50 -2.24
CA ASP A 6 5.53 16.20 -1.72
C ASP A 6 5.91 15.66 -0.33
N GLY A 7 4.92 15.39 0.52
CA GLY A 7 5.13 14.78 1.84
C GLY A 7 5.70 13.36 1.75
N VAL A 8 5.18 12.53 0.85
CA VAL A 8 5.70 11.17 0.62
C VAL A 8 7.12 11.21 0.08
N ALA A 9 7.42 12.08 -0.89
CA ALA A 9 8.78 12.25 -1.42
C ALA A 9 9.77 12.69 -0.33
N SER A 10 9.36 13.62 0.53
CA SER A 10 10.18 14.07 1.67
C SER A 10 10.45 12.92 2.65
N LEU A 11 9.46 12.09 2.96
CA LEU A 11 9.62 10.94 3.85
C LEU A 11 10.55 9.89 3.26
N LEU A 12 10.44 9.61 1.96
CA LEU A 12 11.34 8.66 1.28
C LEU A 12 12.80 9.13 1.34
N GLY A 13 13.05 10.45 1.21
CA GLY A 13 14.40 11.01 1.33
C GLY A 13 15.00 10.98 2.74
N LEU A 14 14.18 10.75 3.77
CA LEU A 14 14.63 10.62 5.17
C LEU A 14 14.94 9.17 5.57
N LEU A 15 14.47 8.19 4.80
CA LEU A 15 14.75 6.78 5.08
C LEU A 15 16.17 6.41 4.63
N PRO A 16 16.90 5.59 5.40
CA PRO A 16 18.17 5.03 4.96
C PRO A 16 17.98 4.25 3.66
N GLU A 17 18.96 4.32 2.77
CA GLU A 17 18.98 3.45 1.60
C GLU A 17 19.18 2.00 2.07
N ALA A 18 18.13 1.20 1.94
CA ALA A 18 18.16 -0.23 2.21
C ALA A 18 17.56 -0.95 1.00
N SER A 19 18.35 -1.75 0.32
CA SER A 19 17.94 -2.49 -0.85
C SER A 19 18.28 -3.97 -0.65
N LEU A 20 17.25 -4.81 -0.66
CA LEU A 20 17.37 -6.27 -0.60
C LEU A 20 16.90 -6.86 -1.91
N THR A 21 17.66 -7.80 -2.45
CA THR A 21 17.17 -8.67 -3.53
C THR A 21 16.06 -9.59 -3.00
N ASP A 22 15.25 -10.15 -3.89
CA ASP A 22 14.19 -11.08 -3.49
C ASP A 22 14.73 -12.32 -2.79
N GLY A 23 15.92 -12.80 -3.20
CA GLY A 23 16.61 -13.91 -2.55
C GLY A 23 17.05 -13.58 -1.12
N GLU A 24 17.65 -12.42 -0.90
CA GLU A 24 18.04 -11.94 0.44
C GLU A 24 16.82 -11.75 1.33
N ARG A 25 15.76 -11.12 0.82
CA ARG A 25 14.49 -10.93 1.56
C ARG A 25 13.86 -12.26 1.97
N GLY A 26 13.89 -13.27 1.11
CA GLY A 26 13.36 -14.60 1.39
C GLY A 26 14.21 -15.42 2.38
N SER A 27 15.51 -15.12 2.50
CA SER A 27 16.42 -15.85 3.39
C SER A 27 16.59 -15.22 4.77
N MET A 28 16.25 -13.94 4.92
CA MET A 28 16.32 -13.25 6.20
C MET A 28 15.14 -13.64 7.11
N VAL A 29 15.44 -13.90 8.37
CA VAL A 29 14.41 -14.14 9.39
C VAL A 29 13.73 -12.81 9.72
N SER A 30 12.41 -12.75 9.51
CA SER A 30 11.63 -11.61 9.99
C SER A 30 11.28 -11.81 11.46
N MET A 31 11.30 -10.72 12.21
CA MET A 31 10.95 -10.74 13.63
C MET A 31 9.44 -10.52 13.76
N ASP A 32 8.69 -11.60 14.02
CA ASP A 32 7.29 -11.53 14.43
C ASP A 32 7.15 -11.13 15.90
N VAL A 33 5.91 -11.08 16.40
CA VAL A 33 5.63 -10.66 17.79
C VAL A 33 6.30 -11.58 18.81
N ASP A 34 6.29 -12.90 18.58
CA ASP A 34 6.87 -13.86 19.52
C ASP A 34 8.40 -13.80 19.50
N ASN A 35 8.99 -13.65 18.32
CA ASN A 35 10.43 -13.46 18.16
C ASN A 35 10.91 -12.15 18.79
N LYS A 36 10.08 -11.09 18.73
CA LYS A 36 10.39 -9.82 19.38
C LYS A 36 10.42 -9.99 20.92
N VAL A 37 9.41 -10.62 21.50
CA VAL A 37 9.38 -10.89 22.94
C VAL A 37 10.59 -11.72 23.38
N PHE A 38 10.96 -12.73 22.60
CA PHE A 38 12.16 -13.51 22.85
C PHE A 38 13.44 -12.65 22.83
N ALA A 39 13.61 -11.82 21.82
CA ALA A 39 14.79 -10.97 21.68
C ALA A 39 14.88 -9.91 22.78
N ASP A 40 13.76 -9.30 23.18
CA ASP A 40 13.69 -8.38 24.33
C ASP A 40 14.11 -9.07 25.64
N ASN A 41 13.62 -10.28 25.88
CA ASN A 41 14.00 -11.07 27.07
C ASN A 41 15.48 -11.46 27.05
N VAL A 42 16.02 -11.85 25.89
CA VAL A 42 17.46 -12.14 25.74
C VAL A 42 18.30 -10.92 26.08
N LEU A 43 17.90 -9.72 25.64
CA LEU A 43 18.63 -8.49 25.96
C LEU A 43 18.63 -8.21 27.46
N ILE A 44 17.47 -8.37 28.12
CA ILE A 44 17.34 -8.18 29.58
C ILE A 44 18.29 -9.12 30.35
N GLU A 45 18.29 -10.42 29.99
CA GLU A 45 19.17 -11.40 30.62
C GLU A 45 20.65 -11.11 30.33
N ALA A 46 20.97 -10.73 29.10
CA ALA A 46 22.33 -10.41 28.66
C ALA A 46 22.90 -9.16 29.35
N GLN A 47 22.08 -8.17 29.64
CA GLN A 47 22.48 -6.95 30.37
C GLN A 47 22.53 -7.19 31.91
N GLY A 48 21.84 -8.22 32.40
CA GLY A 48 21.65 -8.56 33.80
C GLY A 48 22.39 -9.85 34.21
N PRO A 49 21.65 -10.90 34.60
CA PRO A 49 22.24 -12.11 35.19
C PRO A 49 23.26 -12.84 34.31
N ALA A 50 23.05 -12.83 33.01
CA ALA A 50 23.90 -13.55 32.08
C ALA A 50 25.15 -12.75 31.61
N LYS A 51 25.32 -11.51 32.02
CA LYS A 51 26.37 -10.61 31.55
C LYS A 51 27.78 -11.22 31.69
N ASN A 52 28.06 -11.92 32.76
CA ASN A 52 29.38 -12.47 33.06
C ASN A 52 29.70 -13.78 32.32
N ILE A 53 28.72 -14.37 31.63
CA ILE A 53 28.92 -15.60 30.83
C ILE A 53 29.03 -15.32 29.36
N LEU A 54 28.80 -14.07 28.93
CA LEU A 54 28.87 -13.69 27.54
C LEU A 54 30.34 -13.47 27.08
N PRO A 55 30.72 -14.00 25.94
CA PRO A 55 32.02 -13.70 25.35
C PRO A 55 32.16 -12.21 25.04
N ALA A 56 33.39 -11.69 25.13
CA ALA A 56 33.70 -10.26 24.92
C ALA A 56 33.41 -9.75 23.47
N PHE A 57 33.22 -10.64 22.51
CA PHE A 57 32.88 -10.26 21.12
C PHE A 57 31.38 -9.98 20.91
N ILE A 58 30.54 -10.25 21.92
CA ILE A 58 29.11 -9.93 21.84
C ILE A 58 28.91 -8.44 22.14
N ASP A 59 28.45 -7.70 21.15
CA ASP A 59 28.15 -6.28 21.25
C ASP A 59 26.66 -6.10 21.59
N LEU A 60 26.38 -5.94 22.90
CA LEU A 60 25.02 -5.73 23.38
C LEU A 60 24.45 -4.37 22.95
N GLN A 61 25.29 -3.36 22.74
CA GLN A 61 24.81 -2.05 22.30
C GLN A 61 24.30 -2.11 20.86
N THR A 62 25.03 -2.79 19.98
CA THR A 62 24.55 -3.02 18.61
C THR A 62 23.25 -3.82 18.62
N PHE A 63 23.15 -4.88 19.44
CA PHE A 63 21.93 -5.67 19.55
C PHE A 63 20.72 -4.83 20.02
N GLU A 64 20.91 -3.99 21.05
CA GLU A 64 19.85 -3.08 21.53
C GLU A 64 19.43 -2.08 20.46
N ASN A 65 20.39 -1.48 19.74
CA ASN A 65 20.12 -0.55 18.66
C ASN A 65 19.32 -1.20 17.53
N ASP A 66 19.65 -2.43 17.17
CA ASP A 66 18.94 -3.18 16.13
C ASP A 66 17.49 -3.50 16.54
N LEU A 67 17.26 -3.84 17.82
CA LEU A 67 15.90 -4.03 18.35
C LEU A 67 15.07 -2.75 18.28
N ILE A 68 15.66 -1.63 18.68
CA ILE A 68 15.01 -0.31 18.60
C ILE A 68 14.69 0.05 17.15
N LEU A 69 15.66 -0.13 16.26
CA LEU A 69 15.49 0.17 14.83
C LEU A 69 14.38 -0.69 14.20
N ALA A 70 14.34 -1.98 14.50
CA ALA A 70 13.30 -2.89 14.03
C ALA A 70 11.91 -2.45 14.52
N ALA A 71 11.78 -2.07 15.79
CA ALA A 71 10.51 -1.59 16.36
C ALA A 71 10.06 -0.26 15.72
N GLN A 72 11.00 0.64 15.44
CA GLN A 72 10.72 1.90 14.75
C GLN A 72 10.27 1.67 13.31
N ALA A 73 10.96 0.78 12.59
CA ALA A 73 10.61 0.40 11.22
C ALA A 73 9.20 -0.21 11.14
N ASP A 74 8.85 -1.09 12.08
CA ASP A 74 7.53 -1.71 12.19
C ASP A 74 6.42 -0.66 12.42
N ALA A 75 6.66 0.30 13.33
CA ALA A 75 5.73 1.38 13.60
C ALA A 75 5.49 2.28 12.37
N ILE A 76 6.55 2.54 11.60
CA ILE A 76 6.47 3.31 10.35
C ILE A 76 5.72 2.50 9.30
N ALA A 77 6.05 1.22 9.10
CA ALA A 77 5.39 0.34 8.15
C ALA A 77 3.88 0.24 8.40
N SER A 78 3.46 0.14 9.67
CA SER A 78 2.05 0.13 10.06
C SER A 78 1.32 1.42 9.67
N LYS A 79 1.95 2.59 9.83
CA LYS A 79 1.39 3.89 9.42
C LYS A 79 1.27 3.98 7.89
N PHE A 80 2.25 3.48 7.15
CA PHE A 80 2.18 3.44 5.69
C PHE A 80 1.10 2.48 5.19
N ALA A 81 0.91 1.34 5.83
CA ALA A 81 -0.18 0.42 5.52
C ALA A 81 -1.56 1.07 5.73
N GLU A 82 -1.75 1.80 6.84
CA GLU A 82 -2.97 2.56 7.08
C GLU A 82 -3.19 3.65 6.02
N LEU A 83 -2.14 4.42 5.69
CA LEU A 83 -2.21 5.45 4.65
C LEU A 83 -2.58 4.84 3.29
N SER A 84 -1.93 3.75 2.90
CA SER A 84 -2.21 3.03 1.66
C SER A 84 -3.66 2.57 1.57
N ARG A 85 -4.20 2.02 2.67
CA ARG A 85 -5.60 1.61 2.75
C ARG A 85 -6.55 2.80 2.55
N ARG A 86 -6.31 3.92 3.23
CA ARG A 86 -7.14 5.14 3.08
C ARG A 86 -7.12 5.68 1.65
N VAL A 87 -5.95 5.71 1.00
CA VAL A 87 -5.81 6.13 -0.40
C VAL A 87 -6.57 5.18 -1.33
N SER A 88 -6.47 3.86 -1.10
CA SER A 88 -7.21 2.85 -1.84
C SER A 88 -8.73 3.03 -1.71
N ASP A 89 -9.23 3.33 -0.51
CA ASP A 89 -10.66 3.57 -0.25
C ASP A 89 -11.14 4.83 -0.99
N ILE A 90 -10.38 5.93 -0.93
CA ILE A 90 -10.68 7.17 -1.68
C ILE A 90 -10.73 6.88 -3.18
N HIS A 91 -9.75 6.16 -3.72
CA HIS A 91 -9.72 5.77 -5.13
C HIS A 91 -10.96 4.95 -5.50
N ARG A 92 -11.35 3.99 -4.67
CA ARG A 92 -12.51 3.12 -4.91
C ARG A 92 -13.81 3.90 -4.92
N ILE A 93 -14.00 4.81 -3.95
CA ILE A 93 -15.18 5.69 -3.88
C ILE A 93 -15.25 6.57 -5.12
N ALA A 94 -14.19 7.32 -5.42
CA ALA A 94 -14.14 8.22 -6.57
C ALA A 94 -14.35 7.49 -7.90
N SER A 95 -13.77 6.30 -8.05
CA SER A 95 -13.96 5.45 -9.23
C SER A 95 -15.41 4.99 -9.38
N SER A 96 -16.05 4.58 -8.28
CA SER A 96 -17.45 4.15 -8.27
C SER A 96 -18.39 5.29 -8.68
N GLU A 97 -18.21 6.49 -8.08
CA GLU A 97 -19.00 7.68 -8.40
C GLU A 97 -18.79 8.12 -9.87
N THR A 98 -17.54 8.08 -10.34
CA THR A 98 -17.21 8.40 -11.73
C THR A 98 -17.89 7.44 -12.70
N MET A 99 -17.86 6.14 -12.42
CA MET A 99 -18.49 5.14 -13.29
C MET A 99 -20.01 5.23 -13.28
N ALA A 100 -20.63 5.52 -12.13
CA ALA A 100 -22.07 5.76 -12.02
C ALA A 100 -22.48 6.96 -12.88
N THR A 101 -21.77 8.08 -12.76
CA THR A 101 -22.02 9.30 -13.53
C THR A 101 -21.79 9.08 -15.02
N ALA A 102 -20.69 8.42 -15.41
CA ALA A 102 -20.39 8.11 -16.81
C ALA A 102 -21.48 7.22 -17.44
N SER A 103 -21.97 6.21 -16.72
CA SER A 103 -23.05 5.35 -17.17
C SER A 103 -24.37 6.12 -17.32
N LEU A 104 -24.68 7.02 -16.39
CA LEU A 104 -25.87 7.89 -16.49
C LEU A 104 -25.78 8.77 -17.72
N ILE A 105 -24.66 9.45 -17.94
CA ILE A 105 -24.44 10.31 -19.12
C ILE A 105 -24.60 9.49 -20.42
N TYR A 106 -23.99 8.30 -20.49
CA TYR A 106 -24.13 7.43 -21.65
C TYR A 106 -25.59 7.06 -21.93
N ASN A 107 -26.36 6.69 -20.90
CA ASN A 107 -27.76 6.34 -21.03
C ASN A 107 -28.61 7.53 -21.50
N LEU A 108 -28.32 8.75 -21.04
CA LEU A 108 -28.97 9.97 -21.52
C LEU A 108 -28.66 10.24 -23.00
N ILE A 109 -27.40 10.11 -23.43
CA ILE A 109 -27.01 10.24 -24.84
C ILE A 109 -27.69 9.18 -25.69
N GLN A 110 -27.78 7.93 -25.22
CA GLN A 110 -28.48 6.86 -25.92
C GLN A 110 -30.00 7.17 -26.07
N ALA A 111 -30.64 7.64 -25.02
CA ALA A 111 -32.04 8.03 -25.06
C ALA A 111 -32.29 9.18 -26.04
N ALA A 112 -31.43 10.23 -26.01
CA ALA A 112 -31.49 11.35 -26.94
C ALA A 112 -31.29 10.91 -28.41
N ASN A 113 -30.36 10.00 -28.67
CA ASN A 113 -30.16 9.42 -29.98
C ASN A 113 -31.39 8.63 -30.48
N LYS A 114 -32.01 7.82 -29.59
CA LYS A 114 -33.25 7.09 -29.91
C LYS A 114 -34.42 8.03 -30.20
N ALA A 115 -34.50 9.16 -29.52
CA ALA A 115 -35.51 10.18 -29.69
C ALA A 115 -35.27 11.10 -30.94
N GLY A 116 -34.17 10.90 -31.68
CA GLY A 116 -33.84 11.68 -32.84
C GLY A 116 -33.33 13.09 -32.56
N VAL A 117 -32.85 13.35 -31.32
CA VAL A 117 -32.32 14.67 -30.96
C VAL A 117 -31.09 15.00 -31.82
N SER A 118 -31.09 16.17 -32.41
CA SER A 118 -29.99 16.66 -33.27
C SER A 118 -28.67 16.69 -32.46
N GLY A 119 -27.59 16.17 -33.05
CA GLY A 119 -26.27 16.14 -32.43
C GLY A 119 -26.02 14.96 -31.47
N ALA A 120 -27.03 14.12 -31.14
CA ALA A 120 -26.88 12.99 -30.25
C ALA A 120 -26.19 11.77 -30.87
N LYS A 121 -26.26 11.61 -32.21
CA LYS A 121 -25.76 10.43 -32.89
C LYS A 121 -24.25 10.27 -32.80
N GLU A 122 -23.49 11.31 -33.06
CA GLU A 122 -22.03 11.28 -33.10
C GLU A 122 -21.44 10.87 -31.71
N PRO A 123 -21.80 11.51 -30.59
CA PRO A 123 -21.31 11.07 -29.27
C PRO A 123 -21.76 9.65 -28.90
N TYR A 124 -22.99 9.26 -29.31
CA TYR A 124 -23.47 7.89 -29.08
C TYR A 124 -22.59 6.87 -29.82
N ASP A 125 -22.32 7.05 -31.11
CA ASP A 125 -21.53 6.12 -31.94
C ASP A 125 -20.08 6.00 -31.40
N LYS A 126 -19.50 7.12 -30.93
CA LYS A 126 -18.16 7.11 -30.31
C LYS A 126 -18.10 6.32 -29.00
N LEU A 127 -19.12 6.44 -28.16
CA LEU A 127 -19.12 5.85 -26.81
C LEU A 127 -19.60 4.40 -26.81
N LYS A 128 -20.52 4.02 -27.68
CA LYS A 128 -21.15 2.70 -27.74
C LYS A 128 -20.13 1.55 -27.74
N LYS A 129 -19.13 1.61 -28.61
CA LYS A 129 -18.10 0.56 -28.73
C LYS A 129 -17.27 0.39 -27.46
N ARG A 130 -17.05 1.47 -26.70
CA ARG A 130 -16.31 1.43 -25.44
C ARG A 130 -17.18 0.89 -24.32
N TYR A 131 -18.43 1.31 -24.24
CA TYR A 131 -19.39 0.88 -23.22
C TYR A 131 -19.68 -0.63 -23.33
N GLU A 132 -19.88 -1.16 -24.54
CA GLU A 132 -20.10 -2.59 -24.78
C GLU A 132 -18.90 -3.46 -24.36
N LYS A 133 -17.67 -2.93 -24.44
CA LYS A 133 -16.47 -3.62 -23.95
C LYS A 133 -16.38 -3.69 -22.43
N LEU A 134 -16.97 -2.73 -21.70
CA LEU A 134 -16.99 -2.74 -20.23
C LEU A 134 -17.87 -3.85 -19.69
N GLY A 135 -19.04 -4.11 -20.30
CA GLY A 135 -19.95 -5.19 -19.90
C GLY A 135 -19.39 -6.61 -20.11
N ARG A 136 -18.47 -6.79 -21.09
CA ARG A 136 -17.87 -8.12 -21.33
C ARG A 136 -16.75 -8.52 -20.35
N LYS A 137 -16.16 -7.53 -19.62
CA LYS A 137 -15.12 -7.82 -18.61
C LYS A 137 -15.66 -8.29 -17.27
N THR A 138 -16.94 -8.07 -16.99
CA THR A 138 -17.57 -8.49 -15.74
C THR A 138 -18.06 -9.94 -15.76
N ASP A 139 -18.22 -10.56 -16.94
CA ASP A 139 -18.71 -11.94 -17.08
C ASP A 139 -17.60 -13.02 -17.04
N ASN A 140 -16.32 -12.64 -17.08
CA ASN A 140 -15.19 -13.59 -17.11
C ASN A 140 -14.39 -13.64 -15.80
N GLY A 141 -14.98 -13.26 -14.69
CA GLY A 141 -14.36 -13.25 -13.37
C GLY A 141 -15.15 -14.03 -12.33
N VAL A 142 -15.32 -15.33 -12.54
CA VAL A 142 -15.64 -16.34 -11.50
C VAL A 142 -14.60 -17.43 -11.58
#